data_54df99652ac4e4d2f5919b541f30ad70
#
_entry.id   54df99652ac4e4d2f5919b541f30ad70
#
_cell.length_a   1.000
_cell.length_b   1.000
_cell.length_c   1.000
_cell.angle_alpha   90.00
_cell.angle_beta   90.00
_cell.angle_gamma   90.00
#
_symmetry.space_group_name_H-M   'P 1'
#
loop_
_entity.id
_entity.type
_entity.pdbx_description
1 polymer ?
#
loop_
_entity_poly.entity_id
_entity_poly.type
_entity_poly.pdbx_seq_one_letter_code
_entity_poly.pdbx_strand_id
1 'polypeptide(L)'
;MKIIRTVLGDIPASEIGKTDSHDHLIRSGGPEVVRNPMFLMDDTAAAKREFGAFLASGGKTMVCMDPIGCGRNVGKMAEIAEAYRGQGNLVMVTGFHKAENYDPRVSFLATVDEKKIAALMCLEITDGMDLHSYNGPVVERTAYKAGLIKAGTSYRLITYLEQTAL
;
A
#
# COMPACT_ATOMS: atom_id res chain seq x y z
N MET A 1 -5.19 18.23 16.44
CA MET A 1 -5.11 16.84 16.98
C MET A 1 -4.24 16.02 16.03
N LYS A 2 -3.34 15.15 16.53
CA LYS A 2 -2.57 14.23 15.67
C LYS A 2 -3.45 13.04 15.34
N ILE A 3 -3.49 12.64 14.07
CA ILE A 3 -4.27 11.52 13.55
C ILE A 3 -3.37 10.45 12.93
N ILE A 4 -3.90 9.24 12.87
CA ILE A 4 -3.40 8.14 12.02
C ILE A 4 -4.49 7.85 11.00
N ARG A 5 -4.15 7.87 9.72
CA ARG A 5 -5.07 7.50 8.65
C ARG A 5 -5.03 6.01 8.41
N THR A 6 -6.15 5.37 8.71
CA THR A 6 -6.34 3.93 8.48
C THR A 6 -7.21 3.69 7.25
N VAL A 7 -7.31 2.43 6.83
CA VAL A 7 -8.21 2.01 5.73
C VAL A 7 -9.66 2.43 5.98
N LEU A 8 -10.12 2.36 7.23
CA LEU A 8 -11.50 2.66 7.60
C LEU A 8 -11.72 4.11 8.08
N GLY A 9 -10.74 4.97 7.92
CA GLY A 9 -10.82 6.37 8.31
C GLY A 9 -9.75 6.77 9.34
N ASP A 10 -9.79 8.04 9.74
CA ASP A 10 -8.80 8.60 10.63
C ASP A 10 -9.12 8.25 12.10
N ILE A 11 -8.10 7.85 12.85
CA ILE A 11 -8.17 7.60 14.29
C ILE A 11 -7.24 8.58 15.06
N PRO A 12 -7.50 8.88 16.33
CA PRO A 12 -6.55 9.58 17.18
C PRO A 12 -5.20 8.86 17.26
N ALA A 13 -4.08 9.58 17.23
CA ALA A 13 -2.75 8.98 17.31
C ALA A 13 -2.52 8.16 18.59
N SER A 14 -3.26 8.45 19.67
CA SER A 14 -3.25 7.67 20.91
C SER A 14 -3.84 6.27 20.78
N GLU A 15 -4.59 5.98 19.71
CA GLU A 15 -5.24 4.70 19.47
C GLU A 15 -4.43 3.76 18.55
N ILE A 16 -3.23 4.18 18.13
CA ILE A 16 -2.38 3.39 17.24
C ILE A 16 -2.02 2.02 17.84
N GLY A 17 -1.76 1.96 19.14
CA GLY A 17 -1.40 0.75 19.86
C GLY A 17 -0.08 0.12 19.38
N LYS A 18 0.11 -1.17 19.72
CA LYS A 18 1.28 -1.94 19.26
C LYS A 18 1.21 -2.14 17.75
N THR A 19 2.22 -1.66 17.06
CA THR A 19 2.20 -1.53 15.59
C THR A 19 3.25 -2.43 14.96
N ASP A 20 2.82 -3.23 13.97
CA ASP A 20 3.71 -3.75 12.94
C ASP A 20 3.84 -2.70 11.85
N SER A 21 5.04 -2.16 11.70
CA SER A 21 5.31 -1.02 10.81
C SER A 21 5.64 -1.41 9.37
N HIS A 22 5.76 -2.71 9.05
CA HIS A 22 6.08 -3.18 7.71
C HIS A 22 5.66 -4.62 7.48
N ASP A 23 4.50 -4.83 6.94
CA ASP A 23 4.00 -6.15 6.58
C ASP A 23 3.33 -6.16 5.18
N HIS A 24 2.93 -7.35 4.72
CA HIS A 24 2.27 -7.60 3.45
C HIS A 24 1.15 -8.63 3.66
N LEU A 25 -0.09 -8.19 3.80
CA LEU A 25 -1.26 -9.10 3.94
C LEU A 25 -1.82 -9.56 2.59
N ILE A 26 -1.86 -8.66 1.62
CA ILE A 26 -2.38 -8.93 0.27
C ILE A 26 -1.42 -8.37 -0.78
N ARG A 27 -1.01 -9.25 -1.67
CA ARG A 27 -0.29 -8.91 -2.90
C ARG A 27 -0.90 -9.69 -4.06
N SER A 28 -1.76 -9.03 -4.85
CA SER A 28 -2.54 -9.63 -5.94
C SER A 28 -1.79 -9.54 -7.27
N GLY A 29 -0.55 -10.01 -7.33
CA GLY A 29 0.29 -9.93 -8.52
C GLY A 29 1.36 -8.83 -8.44
N GLY A 30 1.63 -8.19 -9.58
CA GLY A 30 2.69 -7.17 -9.68
C GLY A 30 4.06 -7.74 -10.05
N PRO A 31 5.06 -6.85 -10.27
CA PRO A 31 6.37 -7.24 -10.81
C PRO A 31 7.15 -8.24 -9.94
N GLU A 32 6.99 -8.16 -8.64
CA GLU A 32 7.66 -9.08 -7.71
C GLU A 32 7.10 -10.50 -7.83
N VAL A 33 5.77 -10.64 -7.96
CA VAL A 33 5.12 -11.94 -8.18
C VAL A 33 5.49 -12.52 -9.55
N VAL A 34 5.60 -11.69 -10.58
CA VAL A 34 6.06 -12.12 -11.91
C VAL A 34 7.48 -12.72 -11.84
N ARG A 35 8.36 -12.11 -11.05
CA ARG A 35 9.74 -12.61 -10.85
C ARG A 35 9.81 -13.81 -9.94
N ASN A 36 8.97 -13.86 -8.92
CA ASN A 36 8.91 -14.95 -7.96
C ASN A 36 7.46 -15.22 -7.53
N PRO A 37 6.79 -16.24 -8.12
CA PRO A 37 5.40 -16.57 -7.81
C PRO A 37 5.11 -16.86 -6.33
N MET A 38 6.13 -17.18 -5.53
CA MET A 38 5.98 -17.39 -4.08
C MET A 38 5.56 -16.12 -3.33
N PHE A 39 5.71 -14.94 -3.95
CA PHE A 39 5.25 -13.68 -3.38
C PHE A 39 3.76 -13.40 -3.62
N LEU A 40 3.04 -14.29 -4.32
CA LEU A 40 1.59 -14.15 -4.45
C LEU A 40 0.91 -14.40 -3.11
N MET A 41 0.22 -13.40 -2.59
CA MET A 41 -0.51 -13.40 -1.33
C MET A 41 -1.93 -12.87 -1.61
N ASP A 42 -2.75 -13.67 -2.31
CA ASP A 42 -4.03 -13.21 -2.83
C ASP A 42 -5.26 -13.87 -2.18
N ASP A 43 -5.04 -14.63 -1.10
CA ASP A 43 -6.10 -15.29 -0.32
C ASP A 43 -6.55 -14.39 0.84
N THR A 44 -7.71 -13.74 0.66
CA THR A 44 -8.31 -12.87 1.68
C THR A 44 -8.65 -13.62 2.98
N ALA A 45 -9.01 -14.90 2.90
CA ALA A 45 -9.32 -15.70 4.10
C ALA A 45 -8.05 -16.00 4.89
N ALA A 46 -6.94 -16.32 4.22
CA ALA A 46 -5.64 -16.47 4.87
C ALA A 46 -5.19 -15.14 5.52
N ALA A 47 -5.25 -14.03 4.79
CA ALA A 47 -4.90 -12.72 5.30
C ALA A 47 -5.73 -12.30 6.53
N LYS A 48 -7.04 -12.62 6.56
CA LYS A 48 -7.88 -12.42 7.74
C LYS A 48 -7.37 -13.23 8.93
N ARG A 49 -7.00 -14.51 8.73
CA ARG A 49 -6.44 -15.34 9.83
C ARG A 49 -5.14 -14.77 10.37
N GLU A 50 -4.23 -14.33 9.48
CA GLU A 50 -2.95 -13.72 9.87
C GLU A 50 -3.16 -12.42 10.66
N PHE A 51 -4.01 -11.53 10.17
CA PHE A 51 -4.31 -10.30 10.91
C PHE A 51 -5.01 -10.59 12.25
N GLY A 52 -5.91 -11.57 12.30
CA GLY A 52 -6.54 -12.03 13.53
C GLY A 52 -5.53 -12.59 14.55
N ALA A 53 -4.55 -13.37 14.09
CA ALA A 53 -3.47 -13.89 14.93
C ALA A 53 -2.57 -12.78 15.48
N PHE A 54 -2.23 -11.78 14.64
CA PHE A 54 -1.53 -10.58 15.09
C PHE A 54 -2.31 -9.84 16.20
N LEU A 55 -3.60 -9.63 16.03
CA LEU A 55 -4.44 -9.00 17.06
C LEU A 55 -4.49 -9.83 18.35
N ALA A 56 -4.65 -11.16 18.24
CA ALA A 56 -4.65 -12.06 19.38
C ALA A 56 -3.32 -12.05 20.16
N SER A 57 -2.19 -11.76 19.50
CA SER A 57 -0.87 -11.59 20.12
C SER A 57 -0.69 -10.23 20.83
N GLY A 58 -1.73 -9.40 20.85
CA GLY A 58 -1.71 -8.06 21.44
C GLY A 58 -1.29 -6.96 20.47
N GLY A 59 -1.21 -7.24 19.17
CA GLY A 59 -1.06 -6.23 18.12
C GLY A 59 -2.30 -5.35 18.01
N LYS A 60 -2.18 -4.18 17.39
CA LYS A 60 -3.30 -3.25 17.20
C LYS A 60 -3.34 -2.66 15.80
N THR A 61 -2.21 -2.23 15.27
CA THR A 61 -2.12 -1.59 13.94
C THR A 61 -1.08 -2.29 13.08
N MET A 62 -1.40 -2.53 11.81
CA MET A 62 -0.48 -3.10 10.84
C MET A 62 -0.40 -2.18 9.61
N VAL A 63 0.83 -1.88 9.19
CA VAL A 63 1.11 -1.08 8.00
C VAL A 63 1.46 -2.01 6.84
N CYS A 64 0.57 -2.08 5.84
CA CYS A 64 0.75 -2.91 4.65
C CYS A 64 1.50 -2.13 3.57
N MET A 65 2.70 -2.58 3.26
CA MET A 65 3.73 -1.82 2.54
C MET A 65 3.77 -2.10 1.03
N ASP A 66 2.66 -2.47 0.42
CA ASP A 66 2.54 -2.62 -1.04
C ASP A 66 2.15 -1.27 -1.69
N PRO A 67 3.09 -0.58 -2.37
CA PRO A 67 2.85 0.74 -2.96
C PRO A 67 2.18 0.64 -4.34
N ILE A 68 2.04 1.78 -4.99
CA ILE A 68 1.49 1.89 -6.35
C ILE A 68 2.18 0.91 -7.31
N GLY A 69 1.39 0.15 -8.07
CA GLY A 69 1.87 -0.75 -9.12
C GLY A 69 2.51 -2.06 -8.63
N CYS A 70 2.60 -2.30 -7.32
CA CYS A 70 3.28 -3.47 -6.75
C CYS A 70 2.34 -4.53 -6.15
N GLY A 71 1.21 -4.78 -6.82
CA GLY A 71 0.28 -5.83 -6.41
C GLY A 71 -0.67 -5.45 -5.28
N ARG A 72 -0.68 -4.20 -4.86
CA ARG A 72 -1.63 -3.67 -3.90
C ARG A 72 -3.08 -3.88 -4.37
N ASN A 73 -3.92 -4.40 -3.48
CA ASN A 73 -5.34 -4.60 -3.75
C ASN A 73 -6.18 -3.89 -2.67
N VAL A 74 -6.69 -2.71 -3.03
CA VAL A 74 -7.44 -1.83 -2.11
C VAL A 74 -8.74 -2.49 -1.64
N GLY A 75 -9.46 -3.18 -2.54
CA GLY A 75 -10.73 -3.83 -2.21
C GLY A 75 -10.57 -4.95 -1.19
N LYS A 76 -9.60 -5.85 -1.38
CA LYS A 76 -9.32 -6.94 -0.43
C LYS A 76 -8.82 -6.42 0.91
N MET A 77 -7.98 -5.38 0.91
CA MET A 77 -7.53 -4.73 2.14
C MET A 77 -8.70 -4.10 2.91
N ALA A 78 -9.64 -3.48 2.22
CA ALA A 78 -10.84 -2.93 2.83
C ALA A 78 -11.73 -4.04 3.43
N GLU A 79 -11.89 -5.16 2.73
CA GLU A 79 -12.64 -6.33 3.22
C GLU A 79 -12.03 -6.89 4.52
N ILE A 80 -10.70 -6.96 4.61
CA ILE A 80 -10.01 -7.40 5.83
C ILE A 80 -10.23 -6.39 6.96
N ALA A 81 -10.04 -5.10 6.67
CA ALA A 81 -10.24 -4.05 7.66
C ALA A 81 -11.67 -4.05 8.23
N GLU A 82 -12.67 -4.22 7.36
CA GLU A 82 -14.08 -4.32 7.78
C GLU A 82 -14.34 -5.51 8.70
N ALA A 83 -13.75 -6.67 8.40
CA ALA A 83 -13.92 -7.87 9.23
C ALA A 83 -13.40 -7.68 10.66
N TYR A 84 -12.47 -6.76 10.88
CA TYR A 84 -11.87 -6.45 12.19
C TYR A 84 -12.15 -5.02 12.66
N ARG A 85 -13.23 -4.40 12.16
CA ARG A 85 -13.65 -3.05 12.56
C ARG A 85 -13.77 -2.95 14.08
N GLY A 86 -13.10 -1.95 14.65
CA GLY A 86 -13.05 -1.70 16.10
C GLY A 86 -12.08 -2.60 16.88
N GLN A 87 -11.57 -3.67 16.29
CA GLN A 87 -10.60 -4.57 16.92
C GLN A 87 -9.16 -4.19 16.60
N GLY A 88 -8.88 -3.89 15.33
CA GLY A 88 -7.56 -3.53 14.84
C GLY A 88 -7.60 -2.51 13.70
N ASN A 89 -6.45 -1.99 13.34
CA ASN A 89 -6.30 -0.97 12.32
C ASN A 89 -5.37 -1.47 11.21
N LEU A 90 -5.75 -1.25 9.95
CA LEU A 90 -4.87 -1.42 8.79
C LEU A 90 -4.55 -0.07 8.19
N VAL A 91 -3.29 0.15 7.85
CA VAL A 91 -2.80 1.33 7.14
C VAL A 91 -2.25 0.87 5.80
N MET A 92 -2.75 1.45 4.71
CA MET A 92 -2.19 1.25 3.38
C MET A 92 -1.26 2.40 3.01
N VAL A 93 -0.33 2.12 2.10
CA VAL A 93 0.66 3.10 1.64
C VAL A 93 0.41 3.53 0.20
N THR A 94 0.76 4.78 -0.10
CA THR A 94 1.04 5.26 -1.46
C THR A 94 2.54 5.27 -1.70
N GLY A 95 2.97 5.82 -2.84
CA GLY A 95 4.38 5.98 -3.18
C GLY A 95 4.91 4.87 -4.07
N PHE A 96 6.22 4.68 -4.08
CA PHE A 96 6.91 3.87 -5.08
C PHE A 96 7.88 2.88 -4.44
N HIS A 97 8.06 1.76 -5.12
CA HIS A 97 9.10 0.79 -4.82
C HIS A 97 10.36 1.10 -5.64
N LYS A 98 11.37 0.23 -5.59
CA LYS A 98 12.58 0.28 -6.41
C LYS A 98 12.21 0.38 -7.90
N ALA A 99 13.00 1.13 -8.66
CA ALA A 99 12.77 1.34 -10.09
C ALA A 99 12.66 0.05 -10.90
N GLU A 100 13.34 -1.02 -10.49
CA GLU A 100 13.26 -2.34 -11.15
C GLU A 100 11.84 -2.94 -11.16
N ASN A 101 10.92 -2.43 -10.33
CA ASN A 101 9.52 -2.85 -10.30
C ASN A 101 8.65 -2.10 -11.32
N TYR A 102 9.21 -1.14 -12.05
CA TYR A 102 8.47 -0.33 -13.02
C TYR A 102 9.14 -0.44 -14.39
N ASP A 103 8.66 -1.35 -15.23
CA ASP A 103 9.15 -1.50 -16.60
C ASP A 103 8.58 -0.36 -17.48
N PRO A 104 9.43 0.52 -18.05
CA PRO A 104 8.97 1.65 -18.87
C PRO A 104 8.25 1.25 -20.16
N ARG A 105 8.33 -0.02 -20.55
CA ARG A 105 7.62 -0.54 -21.73
C ARG A 105 6.15 -0.84 -21.45
N VAL A 106 5.77 -1.02 -20.19
CA VAL A 106 4.42 -1.44 -19.79
C VAL A 106 3.81 -0.59 -18.68
N SER A 107 4.60 0.20 -17.99
CA SER A 107 4.14 1.06 -16.90
C SER A 107 4.48 2.52 -17.17
N PHE A 108 3.49 3.38 -17.31
CA PHE A 108 3.71 4.81 -17.42
C PHE A 108 4.36 5.41 -16.17
N LEU A 109 4.22 4.74 -15.02
CA LEU A 109 4.80 5.15 -13.75
C LEU A 109 6.34 5.23 -13.80
N ALA A 110 6.98 4.46 -14.68
CA ALA A 110 8.42 4.48 -14.86
C ALA A 110 8.95 5.77 -15.54
N THR A 111 8.06 6.57 -16.14
CA THR A 111 8.40 7.74 -16.95
C THR A 111 7.75 9.03 -16.48
N VAL A 112 7.04 9.00 -15.34
CA VAL A 112 6.42 10.21 -14.78
C VAL A 112 7.47 11.12 -14.13
N ASP A 113 7.21 12.42 -14.21
CA ASP A 113 8.02 13.43 -13.55
C ASP A 113 7.65 13.60 -12.06
N GLU A 114 8.50 14.30 -11.31
CA GLU A 114 8.33 14.59 -9.89
C GLU A 114 6.95 15.19 -9.56
N LYS A 115 6.47 16.15 -10.37
CA LYS A 115 5.19 16.82 -10.12
C LYS A 115 4.02 15.85 -10.24
N LYS A 116 4.07 14.94 -11.21
CA LYS A 116 3.04 13.92 -11.39
C LYS A 116 3.09 12.87 -10.28
N ILE A 117 4.28 12.44 -9.87
CA ILE A 117 4.46 11.53 -8.73
C ILE A 117 3.87 12.16 -7.46
N ALA A 118 4.23 13.38 -7.14
CA ALA A 118 3.69 14.11 -6.00
C ALA A 118 2.16 14.27 -6.08
N ALA A 119 1.63 14.61 -7.26
CA ALA A 119 0.18 14.73 -7.46
C ALA A 119 -0.55 13.39 -7.26
N LEU A 120 0.00 12.28 -7.77
CA LEU A 120 -0.58 10.94 -7.56
C LEU A 120 -0.61 10.58 -6.07
N MET A 121 0.48 10.78 -5.36
CA MET A 121 0.56 10.49 -3.92
C MET A 121 -0.41 11.38 -3.12
N CYS A 122 -0.47 12.68 -3.43
CA CYS A 122 -1.41 13.59 -2.79
C CYS A 122 -2.86 13.15 -3.01
N LEU A 123 -3.26 12.81 -4.24
CA LEU A 123 -4.61 12.33 -4.56
C LEU A 123 -4.96 11.05 -3.77
N GLU A 124 -4.03 10.11 -3.62
CA GLU A 124 -4.28 8.90 -2.83
C GLU A 124 -4.42 9.17 -1.33
N ILE A 125 -3.80 10.24 -0.84
CA ILE A 125 -3.91 10.65 0.58
C ILE A 125 -5.17 11.48 0.82
N THR A 126 -5.56 12.35 -0.13
CA THR A 126 -6.65 13.31 0.09
C THR A 126 -7.99 12.82 -0.42
N ASP A 127 -8.04 12.20 -1.60
CA ASP A 127 -9.29 11.88 -2.29
C ASP A 127 -9.60 10.38 -2.23
N GLY A 128 -8.59 9.53 -2.45
CA GLY A 128 -8.72 8.07 -2.37
C GLY A 128 -7.73 7.35 -3.26
N MET A 129 -7.44 6.12 -2.92
CA MET A 129 -6.53 5.24 -3.66
C MET A 129 -7.20 4.74 -4.93
N ASP A 130 -6.42 4.56 -5.99
CA ASP A 130 -6.90 3.92 -7.21
C ASP A 130 -7.11 2.43 -6.99
N LEU A 131 -8.32 1.93 -7.34
CA LEU A 131 -8.70 0.53 -7.19
C LEU A 131 -7.76 -0.41 -7.96
N HIS A 132 -7.27 0.02 -9.10
CA HIS A 132 -6.41 -0.77 -9.99
C HIS A 132 -4.92 -0.54 -9.77
N SER A 133 -4.56 0.25 -8.74
CA SER A 133 -3.15 0.58 -8.42
C SER A 133 -2.38 1.13 -9.63
N TYR A 134 -3.06 1.86 -10.49
CA TYR A 134 -2.57 2.41 -11.76
C TYR A 134 -2.02 1.36 -12.76
N ASN A 135 -2.46 0.11 -12.63
CA ASN A 135 -2.15 -0.96 -13.57
C ASN A 135 -3.17 -1.01 -14.72
N GLY A 136 -3.20 0.04 -15.53
CA GLY A 136 -4.10 0.13 -16.67
C GLY A 136 -4.47 1.57 -17.02
N PRO A 137 -5.25 1.77 -18.10
CA PRO A 137 -5.59 3.11 -18.58
C PRO A 137 -6.72 3.80 -17.79
N VAL A 138 -7.45 3.03 -16.99
CA VAL A 138 -8.58 3.52 -16.21
C VAL A 138 -8.15 3.76 -14.76
N VAL A 139 -8.47 4.93 -14.23
CA VAL A 139 -8.29 5.27 -12.82
C VAL A 139 -9.66 5.29 -12.16
N GLU A 140 -9.84 4.45 -11.14
CA GLU A 140 -11.07 4.37 -10.36
C GLU A 140 -10.78 4.69 -8.89
N ARG A 141 -11.18 5.88 -8.46
CA ARG A 141 -10.96 6.34 -7.08
C ARG A 141 -11.89 5.64 -6.10
N THR A 142 -11.31 5.05 -5.10
CA THR A 142 -12.03 4.49 -3.95
C THR A 142 -12.20 5.56 -2.86
N ALA A 143 -13.04 5.27 -1.86
CA ALA A 143 -13.11 6.11 -0.65
C ALA A 143 -11.96 5.85 0.32
N TYR A 144 -11.18 4.79 0.11
CA TYR A 144 -10.08 4.38 0.99
C TYR A 144 -8.82 5.17 0.67
N LYS A 145 -8.16 5.70 1.71
CA LYS A 145 -7.04 6.62 1.58
C LYS A 145 -5.74 6.01 2.07
N ALA A 146 -4.63 6.42 1.47
CA ALA A 146 -3.32 6.05 1.97
C ALA A 146 -2.98 6.82 3.25
N GLY A 147 -2.40 6.14 4.23
CA GLY A 147 -1.98 6.71 5.50
C GLY A 147 -0.49 7.01 5.60
N LEU A 148 0.31 6.47 4.66
CA LEU A 148 1.76 6.62 4.66
C LEU A 148 2.29 6.67 3.22
N ILE A 149 3.42 7.33 3.01
CA ILE A 149 4.16 7.32 1.74
C ILE A 149 5.33 6.34 1.88
N LYS A 150 5.42 5.37 0.97
CA LYS A 150 6.59 4.49 0.83
C LYS A 150 7.52 5.03 -0.24
N ALA A 151 8.82 5.04 0.06
CA ALA A 151 9.87 5.17 -0.94
C ALA A 151 10.83 3.99 -0.83
N GLY A 152 11.09 3.33 -1.94
CA GLY A 152 12.04 2.21 -2.02
C GLY A 152 13.25 2.61 -2.86
N THR A 153 14.45 2.34 -2.36
CA THR A 153 15.70 2.59 -3.10
C THR A 153 16.42 1.29 -3.42
N SER A 154 17.15 1.28 -4.54
CA SER A 154 17.98 0.16 -4.95
C SER A 154 19.21 0.01 -4.08
N TYR A 155 19.86 -1.19 -4.12
CA TYR A 155 20.94 -1.52 -3.21
C TYR A 155 22.27 -0.82 -3.50
N ARG A 156 22.51 -0.36 -4.75
CA ARG A 156 23.83 0.17 -5.15
C ARG A 156 23.79 1.63 -5.57
N LEU A 157 22.81 1.99 -6.37
CA LEU A 157 22.64 3.35 -6.90
C LEU A 157 21.18 3.73 -6.78
N ILE A 158 20.90 4.95 -6.38
CA ILE A 158 19.55 5.53 -6.47
C ILE A 158 19.35 5.89 -7.94
N THR A 159 18.34 5.29 -8.55
CA THR A 159 17.99 5.57 -9.95
C THR A 159 17.26 6.90 -10.08
N TYR A 160 17.10 7.40 -11.32
CA TYR A 160 16.36 8.63 -11.56
C TYR A 160 14.91 8.56 -11.03
N LEU A 161 14.20 7.44 -11.27
CA LEU A 161 12.84 7.27 -10.75
C LEU A 161 12.79 7.27 -9.21
N GLU A 162 13.73 6.59 -8.57
CA GLU A 162 13.82 6.55 -7.10
C GLU A 162 14.11 7.92 -6.52
N GLN A 163 15.04 8.68 -7.14
CA GLN A 163 15.34 10.05 -6.74
C GLN A 163 14.13 10.98 -6.93
N THR A 164 13.37 10.78 -8.00
CA THR A 164 12.17 11.56 -8.30
C THR A 164 11.02 11.27 -7.32
N ALA A 165 11.00 10.06 -6.74
CA ALA A 165 9.98 9.63 -5.78
C ALA A 165 10.30 9.99 -4.32
N LEU A 166 11.54 10.40 -4.03
CA LEU A 166 11.99 10.88 -2.72
C LEU A 166 11.70 12.36 -2.52
#